data_b9cb1a1c22c66ed6d419f308f9f92737
#
_entry.id   b9cb1a1c22c66ed6d419f308f9f92737
#
_cell.length_a   1.000
_cell.length_b   1.000
_cell.length_c   1.000
_cell.angle_alpha   90.00
_cell.angle_beta   90.00
_cell.angle_gamma   90.00
#
_symmetry.space_group_name_H-M   'P 1'
#
loop_
_entity.id
_entity.type
_entity.pdbx_description
1 polymer ?
#
loop_
_entity_poly.entity_id
_entity_poly.type
_entity_poly.pdbx_seq_one_letter_code
_entity_poly.pdbx_strand_id
1 'polypeptide(L)'
;MLLLRDLIRDLDIRLVAGEAGLDRPVRWVHISELADPTPWLSGGELLLTTGMNLSDAATQRAYVERLATHDLAGLGLGTGFAHAEVPQALRVAAAALGFPLFDIPYDVPFIAVTEKAFSHLVNEQYAMLRRALSAHERLERIVLSEQGLEGVTAALASLIGGTAMVYDTRGEALARSDGADPLSPEALEATGAELRERARAGGRRGYAPSGELHGRALALPVVRTPAGGNGDPPVPEAWWEPIRRESPG
;
A
#
# COMPACT_ATOMS: atom_id res chain seq x y z
N MET A 1 -1.29 -5.12 2.19
CA MET A 1 -0.28 -4.89 3.27
C MET A 1 -0.28 -6.13 4.16
N LEU A 2 0.86 -6.82 4.28
CA LEU A 2 0.98 -8.05 5.08
C LEU A 2 0.89 -7.71 6.56
N LEU A 3 -0.10 -8.25 7.25
CA LEU A 3 -0.21 -8.15 8.71
C LEU A 3 0.49 -9.33 9.38
N LEU A 4 1.00 -9.10 10.57
CA LEU A 4 1.70 -10.13 11.35
C LEU A 4 0.82 -11.36 11.59
N ARG A 5 -0.48 -11.16 11.91
CA ARG A 5 -1.47 -12.24 12.07
C ARG A 5 -1.61 -13.14 10.84
N ASP A 6 -1.52 -12.55 9.63
CA ASP A 6 -1.70 -13.29 8.37
C ASP A 6 -0.44 -14.10 8.04
N LEU A 7 0.74 -13.54 8.38
CA LEU A 7 2.00 -14.24 8.19
C LEU A 7 2.08 -15.52 9.03
N ILE A 8 1.65 -15.46 10.29
CA ILE A 8 1.79 -16.59 11.24
C ILE A 8 0.69 -17.64 11.10
N ARG A 9 -0.47 -17.27 10.51
CA ARG A 9 -1.65 -18.18 10.40
C ARG A 9 -1.32 -19.48 9.68
N ASP A 10 -0.48 -19.42 8.66
CA ASP A 10 -0.16 -20.54 7.78
C ASP A 10 1.16 -21.24 8.16
N LEU A 11 1.74 -20.85 9.28
CA LEU A 11 2.98 -21.41 9.81
C LEU A 11 2.69 -22.00 11.19
N ASP A 12 3.35 -23.11 11.53
CA ASP A 12 3.26 -23.72 12.88
C ASP A 12 4.09 -22.91 13.88
N ILE A 13 3.71 -21.66 14.08
CA ILE A 13 4.34 -20.67 14.95
C ILE A 13 3.36 -20.27 16.03
N ARG A 14 3.80 -20.31 17.28
CA ARG A 14 2.95 -20.00 18.42
C ARG A 14 3.20 -18.59 18.94
N LEU A 15 2.14 -17.77 19.03
CA LEU A 15 2.20 -16.51 19.76
C LEU A 15 2.39 -16.80 21.28
N VAL A 16 3.37 -16.17 21.88
CA VAL A 16 3.72 -16.32 23.30
C VAL A 16 3.33 -15.10 24.12
N ALA A 17 3.39 -13.91 23.53
CA ALA A 17 3.02 -12.64 24.14
C ALA A 17 2.70 -11.57 23.09
N GLY A 18 2.06 -10.48 23.51
CA GLY A 18 1.86 -9.29 22.67
C GLY A 18 0.73 -9.42 21.64
N GLU A 19 -0.38 -10.08 21.98
CA GLU A 19 -1.55 -10.26 21.09
C GLU A 19 -2.08 -8.94 20.52
N ALA A 20 -2.06 -7.85 21.30
CA ALA A 20 -2.48 -6.52 20.86
C ALA A 20 -1.69 -5.97 19.65
N GLY A 21 -0.49 -6.50 19.39
CA GLY A 21 0.36 -6.09 18.27
C GLY A 21 0.22 -6.92 17.00
N LEU A 22 -0.69 -7.88 16.94
CA LEU A 22 -0.86 -8.77 15.77
C LEU A 22 -1.32 -8.06 14.49
N ASP A 23 -1.88 -6.86 14.60
CA ASP A 23 -2.27 -6.02 13.47
C ASP A 23 -1.14 -5.14 12.92
N ARG A 24 0.07 -5.26 13.48
CA ARG A 24 1.22 -4.53 12.96
C ARG A 24 1.55 -4.99 11.55
N PRO A 25 1.85 -4.05 10.64
CA PRO A 25 2.30 -4.37 9.29
C PRO A 25 3.72 -4.94 9.32
N VAL A 26 3.94 -6.02 8.58
CA VAL A 26 5.27 -6.59 8.35
C VAL A 26 5.81 -6.04 7.04
N ARG A 27 6.88 -5.24 7.11
CA ARG A 27 7.58 -4.71 5.94
C ARG A 27 8.61 -5.68 5.38
N TRP A 28 9.29 -6.41 6.27
CA TRP A 28 10.32 -7.38 5.94
C TRP A 28 10.50 -8.38 7.08
N VAL A 29 11.15 -9.51 6.80
CA VAL A 29 11.63 -10.44 7.80
C VAL A 29 13.15 -10.38 7.84
N HIS A 30 13.72 -10.10 9.00
CA HIS A 30 15.16 -10.01 9.21
C HIS A 30 15.63 -11.11 10.15
N ILE A 31 16.76 -11.74 9.85
CA ILE A 31 17.37 -12.76 10.71
C ILE A 31 18.66 -12.19 11.26
N SER A 32 18.81 -12.17 12.58
CA SER A 32 20.03 -11.64 13.21
C SER A 32 20.28 -12.29 14.57
N GLU A 33 21.54 -12.60 14.82
CA GLU A 33 22.04 -13.04 16.13
C GLU A 33 22.82 -11.92 16.86
N LEU A 34 22.73 -10.68 16.38
CA LEU A 34 23.41 -9.55 17.03
C LEU A 34 22.76 -9.23 18.38
N ALA A 35 23.59 -8.85 19.37
CA ALA A 35 23.11 -8.35 20.65
C ALA A 35 22.32 -7.03 20.51
N ASP A 36 22.61 -6.26 19.47
CA ASP A 36 21.86 -5.08 19.06
C ASP A 36 21.75 -5.02 17.53
N PRO A 37 20.62 -5.46 16.94
CA PRO A 37 20.40 -5.38 15.50
C PRO A 37 19.82 -4.03 15.03
N THR A 38 19.36 -3.16 15.95
CA THR A 38 18.61 -1.94 15.63
C THR A 38 19.31 -0.96 14.69
N PRO A 39 20.67 -0.82 14.68
CA PRO A 39 21.35 0.06 13.73
C PRO A 39 21.12 -0.30 12.25
N TRP A 40 20.71 -1.55 11.96
CA TRP A 40 20.46 -2.05 10.59
C TRP A 40 18.97 -2.23 10.28
N LEU A 41 18.07 -1.82 11.18
CA LEU A 41 16.64 -1.93 11.03
C LEU A 41 16.01 -0.54 10.82
N SER A 42 14.87 -0.51 10.13
CA SER A 42 14.17 0.73 9.78
C SER A 42 12.80 0.85 10.45
N GLY A 43 12.39 -0.17 11.20
CA GLY A 43 11.05 -0.31 11.77
C GLY A 43 10.09 -1.09 10.86
N GLY A 44 9.17 -1.82 11.47
CA GLY A 44 8.19 -2.68 10.78
C GLY A 44 8.74 -4.04 10.35
N GLU A 45 9.97 -4.42 10.74
CA GLU A 45 10.48 -5.76 10.48
C GLU A 45 9.98 -6.77 11.53
N LEU A 46 9.76 -8.02 11.09
CA LEU A 46 9.73 -9.18 11.98
C LEU A 46 11.16 -9.70 12.13
N LEU A 47 11.71 -9.60 13.33
CA LEU A 47 13.05 -10.10 13.62
C LEU A 47 12.99 -11.56 14.02
N LEU A 48 13.87 -12.39 13.45
CA LEU A 48 14.06 -13.79 13.83
C LEU A 48 15.45 -13.97 14.43
N THR A 49 15.54 -14.70 15.55
CA THR A 49 16.80 -15.01 16.23
C THR A 49 16.71 -16.36 16.94
N THR A 50 17.84 -17.05 17.12
CA THR A 50 17.93 -18.22 17.99
C THR A 50 18.20 -17.83 19.45
N GLY A 51 18.48 -16.54 19.69
CA GLY A 51 18.72 -16.01 21.02
C GLY A 51 20.08 -16.39 21.64
N MET A 52 21.09 -16.70 20.82
CA MET A 52 22.43 -17.09 21.29
C MET A 52 23.07 -16.05 22.22
N ASN A 53 22.77 -14.77 22.03
CA ASN A 53 23.28 -13.65 22.83
C ASN A 53 22.33 -13.23 23.98
N LEU A 54 21.26 -13.99 24.23
CA LEU A 54 20.24 -13.67 25.24
C LEU A 54 20.39 -14.57 26.47
N SER A 55 21.60 -14.56 27.09
CA SER A 55 22.00 -15.52 28.11
C SER A 55 21.35 -15.29 29.48
N ASP A 56 20.96 -14.07 29.82
CA ASP A 56 20.42 -13.73 31.14
C ASP A 56 19.15 -12.87 31.06
N ALA A 57 18.42 -12.82 32.17
CA ALA A 57 17.13 -12.15 32.23
C ALA A 57 17.20 -10.62 32.02
N ALA A 58 18.30 -9.96 32.35
CA ALA A 58 18.48 -8.52 32.16
C ALA A 58 18.69 -8.21 30.67
N THR A 59 19.57 -8.96 30.02
CA THR A 59 19.83 -8.88 28.57
C THR A 59 18.56 -9.16 27.79
N GLN A 60 17.78 -10.18 28.17
CA GLN A 60 16.51 -10.54 27.51
C GLN A 60 15.49 -9.41 27.59
N ARG A 61 15.30 -8.78 28.75
CA ARG A 61 14.38 -7.62 28.90
C ARG A 61 14.84 -6.44 28.07
N ALA A 62 16.09 -6.04 28.19
CA ALA A 62 16.65 -4.92 27.44
C ALA A 62 16.56 -5.12 25.93
N TYR A 63 16.69 -6.35 25.45
CA TYR A 63 16.53 -6.69 24.04
C TYR A 63 15.12 -6.42 23.54
N VAL A 64 14.09 -6.93 24.22
CA VAL A 64 12.69 -6.70 23.84
C VAL A 64 12.33 -5.21 23.92
N GLU A 65 12.73 -4.49 24.96
CA GLU A 65 12.49 -3.06 25.13
C GLU A 65 13.09 -2.27 23.95
N ARG A 66 14.30 -2.60 23.54
CA ARG A 66 14.97 -1.97 22.42
C ARG A 66 14.24 -2.21 21.11
N LEU A 67 13.85 -3.46 20.83
CA LEU A 67 13.10 -3.79 19.61
C LEU A 67 11.73 -3.10 19.56
N ALA A 68 11.02 -3.07 20.69
CA ALA A 68 9.72 -2.40 20.79
C ALA A 68 9.84 -0.88 20.59
N THR A 69 10.89 -0.26 21.15
CA THR A 69 11.17 1.18 20.97
C THR A 69 11.55 1.51 19.52
N HIS A 70 12.15 0.54 18.80
CA HIS A 70 12.53 0.71 17.37
C HIS A 70 11.38 0.38 16.40
N ASP A 71 10.17 0.24 16.90
CA ASP A 71 8.94 -0.01 16.13
C ASP A 71 8.99 -1.26 15.23
N LEU A 72 9.63 -2.35 15.69
CA LEU A 72 9.57 -3.62 14.97
C LEU A 72 8.16 -4.21 15.02
N ALA A 73 7.81 -4.99 14.01
CA ALA A 73 6.53 -5.70 13.96
C ALA A 73 6.45 -6.78 15.04
N GLY A 74 7.54 -7.47 15.33
CA GLY A 74 7.61 -8.51 16.36
C GLY A 74 8.94 -9.22 16.41
N LEU A 75 9.05 -10.18 17.30
CA LEU A 75 10.22 -11.05 17.51
C LEU A 75 9.82 -12.52 17.42
N GLY A 76 10.45 -13.29 16.55
CA GLY A 76 10.40 -14.75 16.50
C GLY A 76 11.65 -15.35 17.13
N LEU A 77 11.49 -16.11 18.20
CA LEU A 77 12.56 -16.84 18.85
C LEU A 77 12.55 -18.30 18.39
N GLY A 78 13.62 -18.74 17.75
CA GLY A 78 13.86 -20.15 17.43
C GLY A 78 14.21 -20.94 18.66
N THR A 79 13.31 -21.83 19.08
CA THR A 79 13.55 -22.74 20.22
C THR A 79 14.16 -24.05 19.76
N GLY A 80 14.78 -24.79 20.72
CA GLY A 80 15.53 -26.00 20.41
C GLY A 80 17.01 -25.78 20.03
N PHE A 81 17.47 -24.50 20.02
CA PHE A 81 18.86 -24.10 19.80
C PHE A 81 19.51 -23.65 21.11
N ALA A 82 19.65 -22.33 21.31
CA ALA A 82 20.19 -21.74 22.53
C ALA A 82 19.24 -21.89 23.74
N HIS A 83 17.95 -21.92 23.46
CA HIS A 83 16.90 -22.05 24.47
C HIS A 83 15.97 -23.20 24.10
N ALA A 84 15.69 -24.10 25.07
CA ALA A 84 14.73 -25.18 24.88
C ALA A 84 13.29 -24.66 24.76
N GLU A 85 12.99 -23.57 25.46
CA GLU A 85 11.71 -22.87 25.48
C GLU A 85 11.95 -21.38 25.51
N VAL A 86 10.90 -20.59 25.16
CA VAL A 86 10.97 -19.13 25.24
C VAL A 86 11.22 -18.68 26.69
N PRO A 87 12.32 -17.96 26.96
CA PRO A 87 12.67 -17.51 28.31
C PRO A 87 11.59 -16.66 28.96
N GLN A 88 11.36 -16.88 30.27
CA GLN A 88 10.32 -16.16 31.01
C GLN A 88 10.50 -14.62 30.97
N ALA A 89 11.75 -14.14 31.01
CA ALA A 89 12.03 -12.70 31.00
C ALA A 89 11.65 -12.04 29.67
N LEU A 90 11.91 -12.73 28.55
CA LEU A 90 11.42 -12.26 27.22
C LEU A 90 9.90 -12.17 27.18
N ARG A 91 9.22 -13.21 27.66
CA ARG A 91 7.76 -13.28 27.67
C ARG A 91 7.12 -12.18 28.50
N VAL A 92 7.63 -11.96 29.71
CA VAL A 92 7.12 -10.91 30.61
C VAL A 92 7.34 -9.53 30.03
N ALA A 93 8.53 -9.25 29.49
CA ALA A 93 8.83 -7.96 28.86
C ALA A 93 7.95 -7.70 27.61
N ALA A 94 7.80 -8.71 26.77
CA ALA A 94 6.97 -8.61 25.56
C ALA A 94 5.48 -8.39 25.91
N ALA A 95 4.96 -9.11 26.91
CA ALA A 95 3.60 -8.94 27.38
C ALA A 95 3.35 -7.54 27.95
N ALA A 96 4.27 -7.02 28.76
CA ALA A 96 4.18 -5.68 29.37
C ALA A 96 4.14 -4.55 28.33
N LEU A 97 4.84 -4.74 27.20
CA LEU A 97 4.92 -3.75 26.10
C LEU A 97 3.89 -3.99 24.98
N GLY A 98 3.06 -5.04 25.07
CA GLY A 98 2.19 -5.45 23.96
C GLY A 98 2.97 -5.77 22.68
N PHE A 99 4.25 -6.19 22.84
CA PHE A 99 5.13 -6.47 21.72
C PHE A 99 5.00 -7.94 21.30
N PRO A 100 4.68 -8.26 20.03
CA PRO A 100 4.49 -9.62 19.56
C PRO A 100 5.75 -10.47 19.69
N LEU A 101 5.65 -11.56 20.43
CA LEU A 101 6.71 -12.55 20.62
C LEU A 101 6.20 -13.93 20.21
N PHE A 102 6.92 -14.58 19.30
CA PHE A 102 6.59 -15.88 18.76
C PHE A 102 7.63 -16.93 19.17
N ASP A 103 7.14 -18.13 19.43
CA ASP A 103 7.91 -19.33 19.55
C ASP A 103 7.95 -20.03 18.19
N ILE A 104 9.14 -20.18 17.62
CA ILE A 104 9.37 -20.89 16.36
C ILE A 104 10.06 -22.20 16.72
N PRO A 105 9.36 -23.34 16.64
CA PRO A 105 9.93 -24.63 17.00
C PRO A 105 11.05 -25.03 16.04
N TYR A 106 11.95 -25.90 16.50
CA TYR A 106 13.13 -26.36 15.74
C TYR A 106 12.81 -26.88 14.34
N ASP A 107 11.65 -27.53 14.19
CA ASP A 107 11.20 -28.12 12.92
C ASP A 107 10.72 -27.07 11.89
N VAL A 108 10.55 -25.81 12.31
CA VAL A 108 10.18 -24.70 11.42
C VAL A 108 11.42 -23.88 11.10
N PRO A 109 12.05 -24.07 9.93
CA PRO A 109 13.24 -23.33 9.56
C PRO A 109 12.90 -21.87 9.27
N PHE A 110 13.78 -20.94 9.67
CA PHE A 110 13.59 -19.51 9.45
C PHE A 110 13.39 -19.15 7.97
N ILE A 111 13.97 -19.94 7.06
CA ILE A 111 13.76 -19.76 5.62
C ILE A 111 12.28 -19.89 5.24
N ALA A 112 11.53 -20.80 5.87
CA ALA A 112 10.10 -20.97 5.59
C ALA A 112 9.30 -19.72 5.97
N VAL A 113 9.67 -19.04 7.06
CA VAL A 113 9.06 -17.76 7.48
C VAL A 113 9.39 -16.66 6.48
N THR A 114 10.64 -16.56 6.04
CA THR A 114 11.07 -15.54 5.06
C THR A 114 10.46 -15.77 3.69
N GLU A 115 10.38 -17.01 3.19
CA GLU A 115 9.73 -17.35 1.93
C GLU A 115 8.25 -17.03 1.94
N LYS A 116 7.57 -17.33 3.06
CA LYS A 116 6.15 -17.01 3.21
C LYS A 116 5.91 -15.49 3.17
N ALA A 117 6.69 -14.72 3.94
CA ALA A 117 6.61 -13.27 3.94
C ALA A 117 6.89 -12.68 2.55
N PHE A 118 7.95 -13.15 1.89
CA PHE A 118 8.32 -12.71 0.55
C PHE A 118 7.21 -12.99 -0.46
N SER A 119 6.63 -14.20 -0.43
CA SER A 119 5.53 -14.58 -1.32
C SER A 119 4.31 -13.66 -1.15
N HIS A 120 3.96 -13.30 0.10
CA HIS A 120 2.87 -12.34 0.36
C HIS A 120 3.18 -10.95 -0.18
N LEU A 121 4.38 -10.42 0.08
CA LEU A 121 4.80 -9.09 -0.36
C LEU A 121 4.87 -8.98 -1.89
N VAL A 122 5.40 -10.01 -2.56
CA VAL A 122 5.46 -10.05 -4.03
C VAL A 122 4.07 -10.19 -4.63
N ASN A 123 3.22 -11.08 -4.11
CA ASN A 123 1.87 -11.26 -4.63
C ASN A 123 1.02 -9.99 -4.51
N GLU A 124 1.21 -9.20 -3.47
CA GLU A 124 0.53 -7.92 -3.31
C GLU A 124 0.93 -6.92 -4.42
N GLN A 125 2.23 -6.81 -4.72
CA GLN A 125 2.72 -5.96 -5.82
C GLN A 125 2.22 -6.46 -7.18
N TYR A 126 2.25 -7.77 -7.40
CA TYR A 126 1.72 -8.38 -8.63
C TYR A 126 0.21 -8.16 -8.78
N ALA A 127 -0.56 -8.26 -7.71
CA ALA A 127 -2.00 -8.01 -7.74
C ALA A 127 -2.32 -6.56 -8.14
N MET A 128 -1.56 -5.59 -7.63
CA MET A 128 -1.69 -4.18 -8.03
C MET A 128 -1.36 -3.98 -9.51
N LEU A 129 -0.26 -4.53 -9.99
CA LEU A 129 0.14 -4.45 -11.39
C LEU A 129 -0.89 -5.12 -12.31
N ARG A 130 -1.37 -6.31 -11.97
CA ARG A 130 -2.41 -7.02 -12.74
C ARG A 130 -3.73 -6.24 -12.79
N ARG A 131 -4.13 -5.59 -11.70
CA ARG A 131 -5.33 -4.73 -11.70
C ARG A 131 -5.15 -3.55 -12.66
N ALA A 132 -3.99 -2.90 -12.66
CA ALA A 132 -3.71 -1.79 -13.57
C ALA A 132 -3.71 -2.25 -15.05
N LEU A 133 -3.06 -3.39 -15.36
CA LEU A 133 -3.06 -3.95 -16.71
C LEU A 133 -4.46 -4.36 -17.17
N SER A 134 -5.24 -5.02 -16.31
CA SER A 134 -6.62 -5.42 -16.65
C SER A 134 -7.54 -4.21 -16.86
N ALA A 135 -7.33 -3.13 -16.12
CA ALA A 135 -8.04 -1.87 -16.34
C ALA A 135 -7.67 -1.26 -17.70
N HIS A 136 -6.39 -1.27 -18.06
CA HIS A 136 -5.91 -0.78 -19.34
C HIS A 136 -6.50 -1.57 -20.52
N GLU A 137 -6.41 -2.90 -20.50
CA GLU A 137 -6.99 -3.78 -21.53
C GLU A 137 -8.51 -3.62 -21.65
N ARG A 138 -9.21 -3.37 -20.53
CA ARG A 138 -10.65 -3.11 -20.54
C ARG A 138 -10.98 -1.79 -21.22
N LEU A 139 -10.22 -0.72 -20.92
CA LEU A 139 -10.39 0.58 -21.56
C LEU A 139 -10.07 0.51 -23.05
N GLU A 140 -8.98 -0.16 -23.46
CA GLU A 140 -8.66 -0.35 -24.88
C GLU A 140 -9.79 -1.04 -25.65
N ARG A 141 -10.36 -2.12 -25.12
CA ARG A 141 -11.48 -2.81 -25.75
C ARG A 141 -12.71 -1.93 -25.90
N ILE A 142 -12.97 -1.03 -24.95
CA ILE A 142 -14.11 -0.12 -24.99
C ILE A 142 -13.85 1.00 -26.00
N VAL A 143 -12.64 1.56 -26.04
CA VAL A 143 -12.26 2.59 -27.02
C VAL A 143 -12.31 2.06 -28.44
N LEU A 144 -11.97 0.78 -28.64
CA LEU A 144 -12.04 0.10 -29.95
C LEU A 144 -13.45 -0.41 -30.30
N SER A 145 -14.39 -0.36 -29.34
CA SER A 145 -15.80 -0.73 -29.58
C SER A 145 -16.61 0.47 -30.07
N GLU A 146 -17.79 0.21 -30.63
CA GLU A 146 -18.74 1.26 -31.07
C GLU A 146 -19.43 2.00 -29.90
N GLN A 147 -19.08 1.71 -28.65
CA GLN A 147 -19.69 2.32 -27.46
C GLN A 147 -19.30 3.79 -27.22
N GLY A 148 -18.29 4.29 -27.92
CA GLY A 148 -17.89 5.70 -27.88
C GLY A 148 -17.55 6.23 -26.48
N LEU A 149 -17.79 7.53 -26.28
CA LEU A 149 -17.48 8.22 -25.01
C LEU A 149 -18.33 7.72 -23.83
N GLU A 150 -19.53 7.27 -24.06
CA GLU A 150 -20.42 6.74 -23.00
C GLU A 150 -19.85 5.42 -22.43
N GLY A 151 -19.35 4.53 -23.28
CA GLY A 151 -18.70 3.30 -22.84
C GLY A 151 -17.43 3.58 -22.03
N VAL A 152 -16.62 4.55 -22.45
CA VAL A 152 -15.41 4.96 -21.72
C VAL A 152 -15.75 5.55 -20.36
N THR A 153 -16.73 6.47 -20.28
CA THR A 153 -17.14 7.05 -18.99
C THR A 153 -17.75 6.02 -18.06
N ALA A 154 -18.56 5.07 -18.57
CA ALA A 154 -19.13 4.00 -17.77
C ALA A 154 -18.04 3.08 -17.18
N ALA A 155 -17.03 2.71 -17.97
CA ALA A 155 -15.91 1.90 -17.48
C ALA A 155 -15.07 2.65 -16.43
N LEU A 156 -14.78 3.93 -16.65
CA LEU A 156 -14.06 4.76 -15.69
C LEU A 156 -14.84 4.93 -14.39
N ALA A 157 -16.13 5.26 -14.47
CA ALA A 157 -17.00 5.39 -13.29
C ALA A 157 -17.03 4.08 -12.45
N SER A 158 -17.11 2.94 -13.12
CA SER A 158 -17.05 1.62 -12.46
C SER A 158 -15.70 1.34 -11.80
N LEU A 159 -14.59 1.75 -12.43
CA LEU A 159 -13.24 1.53 -11.91
C LEU A 159 -12.92 2.38 -10.67
N ILE A 160 -13.36 3.65 -10.68
CA ILE A 160 -13.11 4.58 -9.57
C ILE A 160 -14.19 4.54 -8.50
N GLY A 161 -15.33 3.89 -8.77
CA GLY A 161 -16.49 3.86 -7.88
C GLY A 161 -17.26 5.19 -7.79
N GLY A 162 -16.86 6.20 -8.55
CA GLY A 162 -17.39 7.57 -8.52
C GLY A 162 -17.97 8.01 -9.86
N THR A 163 -18.07 9.32 -10.09
CA THR A 163 -18.52 9.90 -11.35
C THR A 163 -17.37 10.10 -12.32
N ALA A 164 -17.52 9.67 -13.57
CA ALA A 164 -16.63 9.97 -14.68
C ALA A 164 -17.34 10.84 -15.71
N MET A 165 -16.66 11.90 -16.16
CA MET A 165 -17.21 12.85 -17.15
C MET A 165 -16.17 13.19 -18.20
N VAL A 166 -16.61 13.42 -19.42
CA VAL A 166 -15.81 13.95 -20.51
C VAL A 166 -16.40 15.30 -20.93
N TYR A 167 -15.53 16.30 -21.01
CA TYR A 167 -15.89 17.64 -21.43
C TYR A 167 -15.19 18.01 -22.75
N ASP A 168 -15.82 18.86 -23.52
CA ASP A 168 -15.17 19.49 -24.67
C ASP A 168 -14.20 20.61 -24.26
N THR A 169 -13.50 21.20 -25.23
CA THR A 169 -12.56 22.31 -24.99
C THR A 169 -13.23 23.61 -24.51
N ARG A 170 -14.55 23.70 -24.54
CA ARG A 170 -15.34 24.82 -24.02
C ARG A 170 -15.87 24.56 -22.61
N GLY A 171 -15.66 23.35 -22.08
CA GLY A 171 -16.13 22.94 -20.77
C GLY A 171 -17.60 22.46 -20.76
N GLU A 172 -18.12 22.07 -21.92
CA GLU A 172 -19.44 21.44 -22.02
C GLU A 172 -19.30 19.91 -21.89
N ALA A 173 -20.21 19.30 -21.11
CA ALA A 173 -20.18 17.86 -20.89
C ALA A 173 -20.60 17.09 -22.14
N LEU A 174 -19.77 16.21 -22.64
CA LEU A 174 -20.02 15.33 -23.78
C LEU A 174 -20.56 13.97 -23.37
N ALA A 175 -20.10 13.44 -22.24
CA ALA A 175 -20.55 12.17 -21.68
C ALA A 175 -20.38 12.17 -20.17
N ARG A 176 -21.24 11.40 -19.47
CA ARG A 176 -21.20 11.20 -18.03
C ARG A 176 -21.64 9.78 -17.69
N SER A 177 -21.00 9.22 -16.69
CA SER A 177 -21.46 7.99 -16.03
C SER A 177 -21.16 8.05 -14.54
N ASP A 178 -22.07 7.47 -13.77
CA ASP A 178 -22.00 7.43 -12.31
C ASP A 178 -21.69 6.01 -11.84
N GLY A 179 -20.81 5.91 -10.83
CA GLY A 179 -20.50 4.69 -10.12
C GLY A 179 -21.31 4.52 -8.84
N ALA A 180 -20.76 3.79 -7.88
CA ALA A 180 -21.44 3.50 -6.62
C ALA A 180 -21.59 4.72 -5.69
N ASP A 181 -20.67 5.69 -5.79
CA ASP A 181 -20.69 6.94 -5.01
C ASP A 181 -20.69 8.15 -5.97
N PRO A 182 -21.86 8.51 -6.54
CA PRO A 182 -21.96 9.57 -7.52
C PRO A 182 -21.80 10.96 -6.88
N LEU A 183 -21.32 11.93 -7.67
CA LEU A 183 -21.27 13.33 -7.26
C LEU A 183 -22.67 13.93 -7.16
N SER A 184 -22.86 14.82 -6.17
CA SER A 184 -24.09 15.60 -6.04
C SER A 184 -24.28 16.54 -7.22
N PRO A 185 -25.53 16.94 -7.55
CA PRO A 185 -25.80 17.89 -8.63
C PRO A 185 -25.05 19.21 -8.44
N GLU A 186 -24.94 19.70 -7.20
CA GLU A 186 -24.26 20.94 -6.86
C GLU A 186 -22.74 20.83 -7.13
N ALA A 187 -22.13 19.71 -6.75
CA ALA A 187 -20.72 19.45 -7.00
C ALA A 187 -20.42 19.34 -8.52
N LEU A 188 -21.33 18.75 -9.27
CA LEU A 188 -21.23 18.66 -10.74
C LEU A 188 -21.28 20.04 -11.40
N GLU A 189 -22.21 20.90 -10.98
CA GLU A 189 -22.35 22.25 -11.52
C GLU A 189 -21.12 23.11 -11.18
N ALA A 190 -20.64 23.06 -9.93
CA ALA A 190 -19.44 23.76 -9.49
C ALA A 190 -18.20 23.31 -10.28
N THR A 191 -18.03 22.01 -10.49
CA THR A 191 -16.91 21.46 -11.27
C THR A 191 -16.98 21.90 -12.74
N GLY A 192 -18.17 21.87 -13.34
CA GLY A 192 -18.38 22.34 -14.71
C GLY A 192 -18.09 23.83 -14.86
N ALA A 193 -18.47 24.66 -13.89
CA ALA A 193 -18.16 26.07 -13.87
C ALA A 193 -16.65 26.35 -13.81
N GLU A 194 -15.94 25.66 -12.92
CA GLU A 194 -14.48 25.77 -12.79
C GLU A 194 -13.76 25.33 -14.07
N LEU A 195 -14.22 24.24 -14.70
CA LEU A 195 -13.68 23.76 -15.97
C LEU A 195 -13.86 24.79 -17.11
N ARG A 196 -15.05 25.42 -17.22
CA ARG A 196 -15.30 26.46 -18.21
C ARG A 196 -14.40 27.67 -18.01
N GLU A 197 -14.18 28.09 -16.77
CA GLU A 197 -13.28 29.20 -16.46
C GLU A 197 -11.85 28.88 -16.85
N ARG A 198 -11.34 27.69 -16.47
CA ARG A 198 -10.00 27.23 -16.82
C ARG A 198 -9.80 27.04 -18.33
N ALA A 199 -10.80 26.52 -19.03
CA ALA A 199 -10.75 26.38 -20.47
C ALA A 199 -10.62 27.76 -21.18
N ARG A 200 -11.34 28.76 -20.69
CA ARG A 200 -11.22 30.17 -21.19
C ARG A 200 -9.85 30.77 -20.90
N ALA A 201 -9.24 30.43 -19.76
CA ALA A 201 -7.89 30.86 -19.40
C ALA A 201 -6.77 30.09 -20.12
N GLY A 202 -7.08 29.15 -21.01
CA GLY A 202 -6.10 28.36 -21.78
C GLY A 202 -5.39 27.28 -20.98
N GLY A 203 -5.93 26.87 -19.84
CA GLY A 203 -5.39 25.81 -19.00
C GLY A 203 -5.40 24.45 -19.71
N ARG A 204 -4.23 23.82 -19.87
CA ARG A 204 -4.06 22.50 -20.52
C ARG A 204 -3.46 21.44 -19.61
N ARG A 205 -3.28 21.73 -18.31
CA ARG A 205 -2.72 20.78 -17.35
C ARG A 205 -3.82 20.13 -16.52
N GLY A 206 -3.58 18.88 -16.08
CA GLY A 206 -4.42 18.23 -15.10
C GLY A 206 -4.43 18.99 -13.78
N TYR A 207 -5.55 18.98 -13.07
CA TYR A 207 -5.70 19.65 -11.78
C TYR A 207 -6.74 18.93 -10.89
N ALA A 208 -6.65 19.12 -9.60
CA ALA A 208 -7.68 18.74 -8.66
C ALA A 208 -8.68 19.89 -8.53
N PRO A 209 -10.01 19.67 -8.78
CA PRO A 209 -11.04 20.68 -8.59
C PRO A 209 -11.03 21.25 -7.17
N SER A 210 -11.39 22.52 -7.04
CA SER A 210 -11.48 23.21 -5.74
C SER A 210 -12.78 22.89 -5.00
N GLY A 211 -12.91 23.38 -3.75
CA GLY A 211 -14.11 23.18 -2.93
C GLY A 211 -14.20 21.77 -2.33
N GLU A 212 -15.42 21.22 -2.27
CA GLU A 212 -15.70 19.92 -1.64
C GLU A 212 -15.03 18.74 -2.35
N LEU A 213 -14.60 18.93 -3.60
CA LEU A 213 -13.91 17.90 -4.40
C LEU A 213 -12.40 17.96 -4.29
N HIS A 214 -11.83 18.89 -3.52
CA HIS A 214 -10.38 19.00 -3.37
C HIS A 214 -9.79 17.70 -2.78
N GLY A 215 -8.87 17.08 -3.54
CA GLY A 215 -8.27 15.79 -3.20
C GLY A 215 -9.14 14.55 -3.45
N ARG A 216 -10.41 14.70 -3.87
CA ARG A 216 -11.34 13.61 -4.20
C ARG A 216 -11.58 13.44 -5.70
N ALA A 217 -11.24 14.44 -6.51
CA ALA A 217 -11.43 14.44 -7.95
C ALA A 217 -10.14 14.88 -8.67
N LEU A 218 -10.00 14.45 -9.91
CA LEU A 218 -8.89 14.81 -10.79
C LEU A 218 -9.42 15.10 -12.19
N ALA A 219 -9.13 16.28 -12.72
CA ALA A 219 -9.40 16.63 -14.11
C ALA A 219 -8.13 16.44 -14.94
N LEU A 220 -8.21 15.62 -15.99
CA LEU A 220 -7.08 15.31 -16.87
C LEU A 220 -7.38 15.81 -18.29
N PRO A 221 -6.40 16.44 -18.99
CA PRO A 221 -6.56 16.75 -20.40
C PRO A 221 -6.53 15.45 -21.22
N VAL A 222 -7.49 15.31 -22.15
CA VAL A 222 -7.48 14.23 -23.14
C VAL A 222 -6.87 14.78 -24.43
N VAL A 223 -5.74 14.22 -24.83
CA VAL A 223 -5.05 14.61 -26.06
C VAL A 223 -5.48 13.64 -27.17
N ARG A 224 -6.02 14.19 -28.26
CA ARG A 224 -6.30 13.39 -29.46
C ARG A 224 -4.97 13.11 -30.17
N THR A 225 -4.55 11.86 -30.21
CA THR A 225 -3.43 11.44 -31.04
C THR A 225 -3.89 11.51 -32.51
N PRO A 226 -3.20 12.24 -33.40
CA PRO A 226 -3.55 12.23 -34.82
C PRO A 226 -3.37 10.80 -35.35
N ALA A 227 -4.38 10.29 -36.07
CA ALA A 227 -4.31 9.02 -36.72
C ALA A 227 -3.22 9.07 -37.81
N GLY A 228 -2.18 8.28 -37.68
CA GLY A 228 -1.15 8.06 -38.70
C GLY A 228 0.17 8.81 -38.47
N GLY A 229 1.01 8.26 -37.66
CA GLY A 229 2.44 8.53 -37.60
C GLY A 229 3.14 7.40 -36.86
N ASN A 230 4.03 6.68 -37.55
CA ASN A 230 4.94 5.71 -36.95
C ASN A 230 5.98 6.44 -36.09
N GLY A 231 5.58 6.79 -34.89
CA GLY A 231 6.46 7.36 -33.89
C GLY A 231 5.74 7.33 -32.56
N ASP A 232 6.36 6.74 -31.53
CA ASP A 232 5.84 6.83 -30.19
C ASP A 232 5.55 8.29 -29.85
N PRO A 233 4.35 8.63 -29.34
CA PRO A 233 4.09 9.98 -28.91
C PRO A 233 5.08 10.32 -27.79
N PRO A 234 5.72 11.49 -27.80
CA PRO A 234 6.54 11.91 -26.69
C PRO A 234 5.65 11.93 -25.45
N VAL A 235 5.90 11.04 -24.52
CA VAL A 235 5.31 11.10 -23.19
C VAL A 235 5.88 12.36 -22.55
N PRO A 236 5.09 13.39 -22.29
CA PRO A 236 5.63 14.59 -21.66
C PRO A 236 6.14 14.21 -20.28
N GLU A 237 7.42 14.43 -19.99
CA GLU A 237 8.04 14.16 -18.69
C GLU A 237 7.29 14.78 -17.49
N ALA A 238 6.45 15.78 -17.74
CA ALA A 238 5.64 16.46 -16.74
C ALA A 238 4.43 15.65 -16.20
N TRP A 239 4.16 14.46 -16.71
CA TRP A 239 3.01 13.65 -16.28
C TRP A 239 3.29 12.80 -15.04
N TRP A 240 4.55 12.77 -14.56
CA TRP A 240 5.00 11.92 -13.46
C TRP A 240 5.44 12.68 -12.21
N GLU A 241 5.23 13.98 -12.12
CA GLU A 241 5.46 14.63 -10.83
C GLU A 241 4.38 14.15 -9.84
N PRO A 242 4.76 13.38 -8.81
CA PRO A 242 3.83 13.02 -7.76
C PRO A 242 3.35 14.31 -7.10
N ILE A 243 2.03 14.44 -6.92
CA ILE A 243 1.45 15.50 -6.10
C ILE A 243 2.12 15.43 -4.74
N ARG A 244 3.07 16.33 -4.47
CA ARG A 244 3.69 16.44 -3.15
C ARG A 244 2.57 16.77 -2.18
N ARG A 245 2.31 15.87 -1.24
CA ARG A 245 1.52 16.19 -0.06
C ARG A 245 2.29 17.28 0.68
N GLU A 246 1.81 18.50 0.64
CA GLU A 246 2.25 19.51 1.59
C GLU A 246 1.79 19.03 2.97
N SER A 247 2.75 18.70 3.82
CA SER A 247 2.48 18.45 5.23
C SER A 247 1.95 19.75 5.83
N PRO A 248 0.82 19.73 6.54
CA PRO A 248 0.38 20.89 7.28
C PRO A 248 1.41 21.20 8.37
N GLY A 249 1.93 22.44 8.37
CA GLY A 249 2.79 22.99 9.40
C GLY A 249 2.08 23.15 10.74
#